data_4b2b040ebdc3c8c5372b5f2666426664
#
_entry.id   4b2b040ebdc3c8c5372b5f2666426664
#
_cell.length_a   1.000
_cell.length_b   1.000
_cell.length_c   1.000
_cell.angle_alpha   90.00
_cell.angle_beta   90.00
_cell.angle_gamma   90.00
#
_symmetry.space_group_name_H-M   'P 1'
#
loop_
_entity.id
_entity.type
_entity.pdbx_description
1 polymer ?
#
loop_
_entity_poly.entity_id
_entity_poly.type
_entity_poly.pdbx_seq_one_letter_code
_entity_poly.pdbx_strand_id
1 'polypeptide(L)'
;GYYLAPSEYFDLTLLGDYYTNGSYGMRVESSYRKRYSFNGRLSVRFENLIDGERGLPGYSKSNIYNIRWTHSQDSKANPYNRFSASVNLGSSNYFRESLNQINTPNFLNNTLNSSVSFSKTFRGSPSVNVSLTASHSQNTRSKTVNLVLPTFQGNVERVYPFVKKNG
;
A
#
# COMPACT_ATOMS: atom_id res chain seq x y z
N GLY A 1 1.30 10.25 -21.82
CA GLY A 1 0.48 9.52 -20.87
C GLY A 1 -0.95 9.36 -21.36
N TYR A 2 -1.60 8.34 -20.89
CA TYR A 2 -3.00 8.07 -21.19
C TYR A 2 -3.81 8.12 -19.91
N TYR A 3 -4.97 8.78 -19.98
CA TYR A 3 -5.95 8.83 -18.90
C TYR A 3 -7.24 8.14 -19.35
N LEU A 4 -7.75 7.25 -18.52
CA LEU A 4 -8.98 6.51 -18.74
C LEU A 4 -9.86 6.63 -17.50
N ALA A 5 -11.10 7.03 -17.69
CA ALA A 5 -12.12 7.06 -16.63
C ALA A 5 -13.28 6.14 -17.02
N PRO A 6 -13.16 4.81 -16.82
CA PRO A 6 -14.18 3.85 -17.25
C PRO A 6 -15.50 3.99 -16.50
N SER A 7 -15.48 4.61 -15.32
CA SER A 7 -16.68 4.88 -14.53
C SER A 7 -16.49 6.09 -13.62
N GLU A 8 -17.58 6.62 -13.07
CA GLU A 8 -17.56 7.71 -12.06
C GLU A 8 -16.83 7.32 -10.75
N TYR A 9 -16.55 6.05 -10.57
CA TYR A 9 -15.94 5.50 -9.34
C TYR A 9 -14.48 5.08 -9.49
N PHE A 10 -13.97 5.09 -10.72
CA PHE A 10 -12.65 4.54 -11.02
C PHE A 10 -11.97 5.34 -12.13
N ASP A 11 -10.74 5.76 -11.87
CA ASP A 11 -9.86 6.36 -12.87
C ASP A 11 -8.52 5.63 -12.96
N LEU A 12 -7.91 5.70 -14.13
CA LEU A 12 -6.64 5.07 -14.43
C LEU A 12 -5.78 6.02 -15.27
N THR A 13 -4.57 6.25 -14.80
CA THR A 13 -3.56 7.04 -15.52
C THR A 13 -2.36 6.15 -15.83
N LEU A 14 -1.97 6.09 -17.08
CA LEU A 14 -0.77 5.42 -17.55
C LEU A 14 0.23 6.46 -18.04
N LEU A 15 1.41 6.47 -17.44
CA LEU A 15 2.52 7.35 -17.79
C LEU A 15 3.71 6.51 -18.19
N GLY A 16 4.36 6.90 -19.29
CA GLY A 16 5.60 6.30 -19.73
C GLY A 16 6.65 7.38 -19.95
N ASP A 17 7.84 7.16 -19.46
CA ASP A 17 9.01 8.02 -19.59
C ASP A 17 10.10 7.25 -20.33
N TYR A 18 10.70 7.87 -21.33
CA TYR A 18 11.83 7.33 -22.06
C TYR A 18 12.96 8.35 -22.13
N TYR A 19 14.15 7.93 -21.83
CA TYR A 19 15.32 8.79 -21.77
C TYR A 19 16.31 8.44 -22.88
N THR A 20 17.07 9.43 -23.34
CA THR A 20 18.05 9.28 -24.44
C THR A 20 19.18 8.28 -24.17
N ASN A 21 19.49 8.03 -22.90
CA ASN A 21 20.45 7.02 -22.49
C ASN A 21 19.92 5.56 -22.54
N GLY A 22 18.68 5.39 -23.00
CA GLY A 22 18.02 4.08 -23.07
C GLY A 22 17.29 3.66 -21.78
N SER A 23 17.31 4.49 -20.74
CA SER A 23 16.50 4.29 -19.55
C SER A 23 15.03 4.50 -19.87
N TYR A 24 14.16 3.73 -19.26
CA TYR A 24 12.71 3.90 -19.41
C TYR A 24 11.99 3.67 -18.08
N GLY A 25 10.86 4.31 -17.95
CA GLY A 25 9.99 4.16 -16.80
C GLY A 25 8.54 4.00 -17.21
N MET A 26 7.79 3.29 -16.39
CA MET A 26 6.34 3.17 -16.50
C MET A 26 5.70 3.44 -15.15
N ARG A 27 4.64 4.22 -15.17
CA ARG A 27 3.84 4.52 -13.99
C ARG A 27 2.37 4.25 -14.28
N VAL A 28 1.76 3.50 -13.40
CA VAL A 28 0.33 3.25 -13.40
C VAL A 28 -0.24 3.87 -12.14
N GLU A 29 -1.16 4.78 -12.27
CA GLU A 29 -1.87 5.40 -11.15
C GLU A 29 -3.36 5.16 -11.33
N SER A 30 -4.00 4.66 -10.29
CA SER A 30 -5.43 4.42 -10.27
C SER A 30 -5.99 4.95 -8.97
N SER A 31 -7.11 5.65 -9.05
CA SER A 31 -7.89 5.99 -7.89
C SER A 31 -9.31 5.45 -8.04
N TYR A 32 -9.87 5.01 -6.93
CA TYR A 32 -11.23 4.52 -6.88
C TYR A 32 -11.94 5.05 -5.65
N ARG A 33 -13.19 5.42 -5.84
CA ARG A 33 -14.00 5.99 -4.78
C ARG A 33 -15.48 5.67 -4.97
N LYS A 34 -16.07 5.04 -3.96
CA LYS A 34 -17.51 4.88 -3.87
C LYS A 34 -18.02 5.66 -2.67
N ARG A 35 -18.89 6.63 -2.92
CA ARG A 35 -19.46 7.48 -1.88
C ARG A 35 -20.05 6.64 -0.76
N TYR A 36 -19.80 7.02 0.49
CA TYR A 36 -20.28 6.34 1.70
C TYR A 36 -19.89 4.85 1.81
N SER A 37 -18.90 4.39 1.06
CA SER A 37 -18.47 3.00 1.08
C SER A 37 -16.97 2.89 1.30
N PHE A 38 -16.18 3.29 0.33
CA PHE A 38 -14.72 3.17 0.39
C PHE A 38 -14.05 4.14 -0.58
N ASN A 39 -12.77 4.38 -0.34
CA ASN A 39 -11.87 5.02 -1.27
C ASN A 39 -10.51 4.33 -1.25
N GLY A 40 -9.77 4.48 -2.32
CA GLY A 40 -8.43 3.95 -2.41
C GLY A 40 -7.66 4.53 -3.57
N ARG A 41 -6.36 4.34 -3.51
CA ARG A 41 -5.41 4.73 -4.56
C ARG A 41 -4.36 3.65 -4.70
N LEU A 42 -4.07 3.29 -5.94
CA LEU A 42 -2.99 2.40 -6.32
C LEU A 42 -2.00 3.17 -7.20
N SER A 43 -0.72 3.08 -6.88
CA SER A 43 0.35 3.60 -7.72
C SER A 43 1.41 2.52 -7.86
N VAL A 44 1.66 2.10 -9.09
CA VAL A 44 2.72 1.16 -9.43
C VAL A 44 3.72 1.88 -10.32
N ARG A 45 4.97 1.86 -9.95
CA ARG A 45 6.06 2.44 -10.71
C ARG A 45 7.12 1.40 -10.97
N PHE A 46 7.59 1.36 -12.19
CA PHE A 46 8.71 0.55 -12.64
C PHE A 46 9.65 1.43 -13.45
N GLU A 47 10.94 1.36 -13.16
CA GLU A 47 11.98 2.06 -13.92
C GLU A 47 13.13 1.10 -14.21
N ASN A 48 13.57 1.11 -15.47
CA ASN A 48 14.81 0.46 -15.90
C ASN A 48 15.82 1.57 -16.17
N LEU A 49 16.83 1.65 -15.33
CA LEU A 49 17.84 2.69 -15.39
C LEU A 49 19.11 2.13 -16.00
N ILE A 50 19.66 2.87 -16.95
CA ILE A 50 20.94 2.59 -17.59
C ILE A 50 21.86 3.77 -17.29
N ASP A 51 23.00 3.49 -16.69
CA ASP A 51 24.04 4.45 -16.41
C ASP A 51 25.32 4.04 -17.14
N GLY A 52 25.98 5.01 -17.76
CA GLY A 52 27.16 4.78 -18.60
C GLY A 52 26.86 4.22 -20.00
N GLU A 53 27.89 4.08 -20.80
CA GLU A 53 27.82 3.50 -22.16
C GLU A 53 28.12 1.99 -22.13
N ARG A 54 27.35 1.25 -22.92
CA ARG A 54 27.48 -0.21 -23.03
C ARG A 54 28.86 -0.58 -23.55
N GLY A 55 29.60 -1.33 -22.74
CA GLY A 55 30.98 -1.77 -23.07
C GLY A 55 32.09 -0.92 -22.46
N LEU A 56 31.76 0.18 -21.77
CA LEU A 56 32.73 0.98 -21.04
C LEU A 56 32.71 0.69 -19.54
N PRO A 57 33.85 0.94 -18.84
CA PRO A 57 33.89 0.90 -17.38
C PRO A 57 32.89 1.90 -16.79
N GLY A 58 32.05 1.44 -15.88
CA GLY A 58 30.99 2.26 -15.28
C GLY A 58 29.58 2.00 -15.84
N TYR A 59 29.43 1.14 -16.86
CA TYR A 59 28.12 0.71 -17.30
C TYR A 59 27.40 -0.05 -16.21
N SER A 60 26.24 0.44 -15.81
CA SER A 60 25.36 -0.25 -14.89
C SER A 60 23.92 -0.26 -15.39
N LYS A 61 23.19 -1.32 -15.06
CA LYS A 61 21.76 -1.45 -15.34
C LYS A 61 21.05 -1.83 -14.07
N SER A 62 20.07 -1.04 -13.69
CA SER A 62 19.30 -1.22 -12.48
C SER A 62 17.80 -1.23 -12.78
N ASN A 63 17.10 -2.18 -12.20
CA ASN A 63 15.64 -2.25 -12.23
C ASN A 63 15.13 -1.86 -10.85
N ILE A 64 14.30 -0.83 -10.81
CA ILE A 64 13.68 -0.37 -9.58
C ILE A 64 12.18 -0.35 -9.74
N TYR A 65 11.48 -0.66 -8.66
CA TYR A 65 10.03 -0.64 -8.62
C TYR A 65 9.54 -0.10 -7.27
N ASN A 66 8.34 0.46 -7.29
CA ASN A 66 7.59 0.82 -6.10
C ASN A 66 6.11 0.56 -6.31
N ILE A 67 5.49 -0.05 -5.34
CA ILE A 67 4.05 -0.30 -5.28
C ILE A 67 3.52 0.39 -4.05
N ARG A 68 2.60 1.32 -4.24
CA ARG A 68 1.90 2.01 -3.17
C ARG A 68 0.41 1.80 -3.33
N TRP A 69 -0.22 1.26 -2.31
CA TRP A 69 -1.66 1.07 -2.27
C TRP A 69 -2.21 1.56 -0.94
N THR A 70 -3.23 2.38 -1.04
CA THR A 70 -3.99 2.84 0.12
C THR A 70 -5.45 2.50 -0.08
N HIS A 71 -6.08 1.95 0.94
CA HIS A 71 -7.51 1.67 0.95
C HIS A 71 -8.09 2.06 2.31
N SER A 72 -9.21 2.74 2.27
CA SER A 72 -9.95 3.10 3.48
C SER A 72 -11.44 2.87 3.26
N GLN A 73 -12.03 2.09 4.13
CA GLN A 73 -13.47 1.87 4.16
C GLN A 73 -14.13 2.96 5.03
N ASP A 74 -15.24 3.52 4.55
CA ASP A 74 -16.02 4.49 5.30
C ASP A 74 -16.75 3.78 6.45
N SER A 75 -16.60 4.31 7.66
CA SER A 75 -17.30 3.78 8.85
C SER A 75 -18.82 3.88 8.76
N LYS A 76 -19.33 4.79 7.92
CA LYS A 76 -20.77 4.95 7.67
C LYS A 76 -21.35 3.83 6.80
N ALA A 77 -20.51 3.20 5.95
CA ALA A 77 -20.95 2.10 5.09
C ALA A 77 -21.31 0.86 5.90
N ASN A 78 -20.45 0.52 6.86
CA ASN A 78 -20.67 -0.61 7.75
C ASN A 78 -19.91 -0.39 9.06
N PRO A 79 -20.57 0.02 10.15
CA PRO A 79 -19.92 0.27 11.42
C PRO A 79 -19.34 -0.99 12.08
N TYR A 80 -19.76 -2.18 11.62
CA TYR A 80 -19.35 -3.48 12.19
C TYR A 80 -18.21 -4.15 11.41
N ASN A 81 -17.86 -3.61 10.25
CA ASN A 81 -16.83 -4.16 9.40
C ASN A 81 -15.92 -3.01 8.92
N ARG A 82 -14.66 -3.05 9.30
CA ARG A 82 -13.68 -2.04 8.91
C ARG A 82 -12.50 -2.72 8.24
N PHE A 83 -12.16 -2.23 7.07
CA PHE A 83 -10.96 -2.62 6.36
C PHE A 83 -10.15 -1.37 6.01
N SER A 84 -8.88 -1.39 6.34
CA SER A 84 -7.92 -0.37 5.92
C SER A 84 -6.59 -1.00 5.54
N ALA A 85 -5.99 -0.47 4.49
CA ALA A 85 -4.70 -0.90 4.02
C ALA A 85 -3.85 0.30 3.62
N SER A 86 -2.59 0.27 4.01
CA SER A 86 -1.56 1.20 3.56
C SER A 86 -0.33 0.40 3.23
N VAL A 87 -0.13 0.11 1.96
CA VAL A 87 0.97 -0.71 1.45
C VAL A 87 1.96 0.17 0.72
N ASN A 88 3.23 0.05 1.06
CA ASN A 88 4.34 0.69 0.37
C ASN A 88 5.50 -0.30 0.28
N LEU A 89 5.65 -0.89 -0.88
CA LEU A 89 6.66 -1.89 -1.19
C LEU A 89 7.54 -1.37 -2.33
N GLY A 90 8.82 -1.72 -2.31
CA GLY A 90 9.70 -1.31 -3.38
C GLY A 90 11.07 -1.95 -3.30
N SER A 91 11.85 -1.75 -4.36
CA SER A 91 13.26 -2.13 -4.37
C SER A 91 14.06 -1.30 -3.37
N SER A 92 15.13 -1.88 -2.83
CA SER A 92 15.99 -1.21 -1.85
C SER A 92 16.62 0.09 -2.36
N ASN A 93 16.73 0.24 -3.67
CA ASN A 93 17.36 1.40 -4.30
C ASN A 93 16.36 2.43 -4.81
N TYR A 94 15.05 2.18 -4.66
CA TYR A 94 14.00 3.01 -5.25
C TYR A 94 14.18 4.51 -4.95
N PHE A 95 14.37 4.89 -3.70
CA PHE A 95 14.49 6.30 -3.33
C PHE A 95 15.81 6.95 -3.76
N ARG A 96 16.87 6.16 -3.95
CA ARG A 96 18.20 6.67 -4.32
C ARG A 96 18.43 6.74 -5.81
N GLU A 97 17.86 5.81 -6.57
CA GLU A 97 18.13 5.63 -8.00
C GLU A 97 17.01 6.13 -8.89
N SER A 98 15.77 6.24 -8.36
CA SER A 98 14.64 6.71 -9.15
C SER A 98 14.83 8.16 -9.60
N LEU A 99 14.83 8.39 -10.90
CA LEU A 99 14.98 9.71 -11.52
C LEU A 99 13.87 10.68 -11.09
N ASN A 100 12.71 10.16 -10.73
CA ASN A 100 11.58 10.94 -10.26
C ASN A 100 11.66 11.32 -8.77
N GLN A 101 12.58 10.73 -8.00
CA GLN A 101 12.72 10.95 -6.56
C GLN A 101 13.94 11.80 -6.17
N ILE A 102 14.91 11.96 -7.07
CA ILE A 102 16.17 12.67 -6.79
C ILE A 102 15.92 14.10 -6.30
N ASN A 103 14.92 14.78 -6.84
CA ASN A 103 14.59 16.17 -6.49
C ASN A 103 13.47 16.29 -5.46
N THR A 104 13.14 15.22 -4.74
CA THR A 104 12.07 15.23 -3.74
C THR A 104 12.63 14.97 -2.34
N PRO A 105 11.95 15.43 -1.27
CA PRO A 105 12.34 15.09 0.11
C PRO A 105 12.40 13.58 0.38
N ASN A 106 11.70 12.78 -0.42
CA ASN A 106 11.68 11.32 -0.31
C ASN A 106 13.04 10.67 -0.66
N PHE A 107 13.93 11.39 -1.35
CA PHE A 107 15.31 10.91 -1.63
C PHE A 107 16.06 10.51 -0.36
N LEU A 108 15.78 11.17 0.76
CA LEU A 108 16.40 10.87 2.05
C LEU A 108 15.70 9.76 2.84
N ASN A 109 14.53 9.32 2.40
CA ASN A 109 13.80 8.25 3.06
C ASN A 109 14.48 6.90 2.85
N ASN A 110 14.70 6.19 3.95
CA ASN A 110 15.30 4.86 3.92
C ASN A 110 14.31 3.75 4.35
N THR A 111 13.05 4.09 4.56
CA THR A 111 12.06 3.14 5.08
C THR A 111 10.82 3.08 4.21
N LEU A 112 10.38 1.86 3.96
CA LEU A 112 9.11 1.52 3.34
C LEU A 112 8.25 0.78 4.37
N ASN A 113 7.11 1.31 4.69
CA ASN A 113 6.23 0.74 5.69
C ASN A 113 4.88 0.36 5.09
N SER A 114 4.37 -0.78 5.48
CA SER A 114 3.06 -1.26 5.07
C SER A 114 2.28 -1.74 6.29
N SER A 115 1.00 -1.49 6.30
CA SER A 115 0.09 -2.01 7.32
C SER A 115 -1.27 -2.34 6.70
N VAL A 116 -1.82 -3.46 7.11
CA VAL A 116 -3.17 -3.88 6.73
C VAL A 116 -3.91 -4.23 8.00
N SER A 117 -5.11 -3.71 8.16
CA SER A 117 -5.96 -3.99 9.30
C SER A 117 -7.38 -4.30 8.86
N PHE A 118 -7.92 -5.34 9.44
CA PHE A 118 -9.31 -5.75 9.28
C PHE A 118 -9.91 -5.95 10.66
N SER A 119 -11.10 -5.39 10.90
CA SER A 119 -11.84 -5.65 12.14
C SER A 119 -13.30 -5.88 11.83
N LYS A 120 -13.90 -6.84 12.54
CA LYS A 120 -15.30 -7.19 12.42
C LYS A 120 -15.93 -7.40 13.79
N THR A 121 -17.06 -6.74 13.99
CA THR A 121 -17.90 -6.89 15.18
C THR A 121 -19.13 -7.73 14.82
N PHE A 122 -19.27 -8.87 15.45
CA PHE A 122 -20.48 -9.69 15.36
C PHE A 122 -21.42 -9.26 16.47
N ARG A 123 -22.58 -8.77 16.08
CA ARG A 123 -23.65 -8.47 17.04
C ARG A 123 -24.31 -9.76 17.48
N GLY A 124 -24.21 -10.05 18.72
CA GLY A 124 -24.84 -11.19 19.36
C GLY A 124 -24.91 -10.95 20.86
N SER A 125 -25.45 -11.86 21.58
CA SER A 125 -25.36 -11.89 23.03
C SER A 125 -24.64 -13.17 23.42
N PRO A 126 -23.31 -13.10 23.64
CA PRO A 126 -22.39 -11.96 23.71
C PRO A 126 -21.98 -11.38 22.34
N SER A 127 -21.53 -10.14 22.31
CA SER A 127 -20.91 -9.57 21.12
C SER A 127 -19.46 -10.07 20.99
N VAL A 128 -19.02 -10.30 19.76
CA VAL A 128 -17.69 -10.80 19.44
C VAL A 128 -16.98 -9.81 18.51
N ASN A 129 -15.82 -9.33 18.92
CA ASN A 129 -14.97 -8.49 18.10
C ASN A 129 -13.76 -9.28 17.63
N VAL A 130 -13.55 -9.30 16.33
CA VAL A 130 -12.41 -9.96 15.69
C VAL A 130 -11.59 -8.92 14.97
N SER A 131 -10.28 -8.92 15.19
CA SER A 131 -9.34 -8.07 14.45
C SER A 131 -8.17 -8.87 13.90
N LEU A 132 -7.74 -8.49 12.71
CA LEU A 132 -6.58 -9.03 12.02
C LEU A 132 -5.70 -7.87 11.60
N THR A 133 -4.43 -7.90 11.99
CA THR A 133 -3.44 -6.88 11.61
C THR A 133 -2.18 -7.52 11.09
N ALA A 134 -1.63 -6.96 10.03
CA ALA A 134 -0.32 -7.34 9.50
C ALA A 134 0.48 -6.07 9.21
N SER A 135 1.78 -6.12 9.43
CA SER A 135 2.66 -5.00 9.11
C SER A 135 3.99 -5.45 8.52
N HIS A 136 4.54 -4.58 7.70
CA HIS A 136 5.81 -4.76 7.03
C HIS A 136 6.60 -3.47 7.14
N SER A 137 7.88 -3.58 7.42
CA SER A 137 8.82 -2.46 7.41
C SER A 137 10.11 -2.90 6.70
N GLN A 138 10.50 -2.14 5.71
CA GLN A 138 11.72 -2.37 4.95
C GLN A 138 12.64 -1.17 5.09
N ASN A 139 13.88 -1.42 5.50
CA ASN A 139 14.92 -0.41 5.49
C ASN A 139 15.75 -0.55 4.21
N THR A 140 15.68 0.45 3.34
CA THR A 140 16.33 0.43 2.03
C THR A 140 17.85 0.62 2.12
N ARG A 141 18.36 1.24 3.20
CA ARG A 141 19.79 1.47 3.43
C ARG A 141 20.50 0.20 3.91
N SER A 142 19.94 -0.46 4.91
CA SER A 142 20.47 -1.71 5.45
C SER A 142 20.02 -2.95 4.68
N LYS A 143 19.12 -2.79 3.72
CA LYS A 143 18.47 -3.87 2.94
C LYS A 143 17.78 -4.92 3.82
N THR A 144 17.30 -4.50 4.99
CA THR A 144 16.59 -5.36 5.93
C THR A 144 15.09 -5.24 5.75
N VAL A 145 14.40 -6.35 5.88
CA VAL A 145 12.94 -6.44 5.82
C VAL A 145 12.45 -7.07 7.11
N ASN A 146 11.60 -6.36 7.82
CA ASN A 146 10.91 -6.84 9.00
C ASN A 146 9.44 -7.09 8.63
N LEU A 147 9.02 -8.33 8.70
CA LEU A 147 7.65 -8.74 8.45
C LEU A 147 7.03 -9.20 9.77
N VAL A 148 6.01 -8.50 10.21
CA VAL A 148 5.18 -8.95 11.32
C VAL A 148 4.06 -9.79 10.74
N LEU A 149 4.05 -11.07 11.07
CA LEU A 149 3.02 -12.01 10.64
C LEU A 149 1.62 -11.52 11.08
N PRO A 150 0.57 -11.88 10.34
CA PRO A 150 -0.78 -11.50 10.70
C PRO A 150 -1.10 -11.90 12.14
N THR A 151 -1.44 -10.90 12.95
CA THR A 151 -1.88 -11.10 14.33
C THR A 151 -3.40 -11.13 14.34
N PHE A 152 -3.94 -12.25 14.81
CA PHE A 152 -5.36 -12.43 15.02
C PHE A 152 -5.70 -12.17 16.48
N GLN A 153 -6.69 -11.33 16.73
CA GLN A 153 -7.19 -11.04 18.06
C GLN A 153 -8.71 -11.15 18.06
N GLY A 154 -9.24 -11.94 18.99
CA GLY A 154 -10.67 -12.08 19.22
C GLY A 154 -11.01 -11.69 20.66
N ASN A 155 -11.97 -10.79 20.82
CA ASN A 155 -12.51 -10.39 22.12
C ASN A 155 -14.00 -10.68 22.17
N VAL A 156 -14.42 -11.37 23.24
CA VAL A 156 -15.82 -11.67 23.51
C VAL A 156 -16.25 -10.81 24.69
N GLU A 157 -17.37 -10.12 24.58
CA GLU A 157 -17.94 -9.38 25.71
C GLU A 157 -18.29 -10.32 26.86
N ARG A 158 -18.21 -9.77 28.09
CA ARG A 158 -18.49 -10.52 29.30
C ARG A 158 -19.88 -11.13 29.24
N VAL A 159 -19.97 -12.43 29.39
CA VAL A 159 -21.22 -13.18 29.49
C VAL A 159 -21.56 -13.35 30.97
N TYR A 160 -22.79 -13.03 31.33
CA TYR A 160 -23.32 -13.29 32.66
C TYR A 160 -24.34 -14.44 32.57
N PRO A 161 -23.91 -15.72 32.64
CA PRO A 161 -24.78 -16.86 32.35
C PRO A 161 -25.87 -17.07 33.40
N PHE A 162 -25.77 -16.41 34.57
CA PHE A 162 -26.68 -16.58 35.69
C PHE A 162 -27.52 -15.35 36.05
N VAL A 163 -27.51 -14.30 35.21
CA VAL A 163 -28.40 -13.17 35.44
C VAL A 163 -29.81 -13.57 35.01
N LYS A 164 -30.69 -13.86 35.97
CA LYS A 164 -32.14 -13.99 35.71
C LYS A 164 -32.64 -12.65 35.13
N LYS A 165 -33.20 -12.70 33.94
CA LYS A 165 -33.98 -11.61 33.40
C LYS A 165 -35.24 -11.48 34.27
N ASN A 166 -35.18 -10.63 35.30
CA ASN A 166 -36.42 -10.23 35.98
C ASN A 166 -37.22 -9.41 34.99
N GLY A 167 -38.39 -9.92 34.64
CA GLY A 167 -39.37 -9.32 33.75
C GLY A 167 -39.92 -8.00 34.29
#